data_c5774450361376f9f2cdbaf4be70caee
#
_entry.id   c5774450361376f9f2cdbaf4be70caee
#
_cell.length_a   1.000
_cell.length_b   1.000
_cell.length_c   1.000
_cell.angle_alpha   90.00
_cell.angle_beta   90.00
_cell.angle_gamma   90.00
#
_symmetry.space_group_name_H-M   'P 1'
#
loop_
_entity.id
_entity.type
_entity.pdbx_description
1 polymer ?
#
loop_
_entity_poly.entity_id
_entity_poly.type
_entity_poly.pdbx_seq_one_letter_code
_entity_poly.pdbx_strand_id
1 'polypeptide(L)'
;MPPKQNICGVLLAGGQSRRMGGGDKCLLEIGGKTLLQRIVDTASPQVGPLVLNTNSDPSLFRDYGLPVVPDVIDGFAGPLAGVLTGLDWAAANTPECDWVASFACDAPFAPADLVARLLDVVAADDADMACAVSGGRDHPVSALWPVRLIDELRAAVIDEGVRKVDIWTARYKLARVDFDNSDSISGGDPFFNINRPEDLDTAAALLADG
;
A
#
# COMPACT_ATOMS: atom_id res chain seq x y z
N MET A 1 6.75 16.26 -13.13
CA MET A 1 6.14 15.47 -12.01
C MET A 1 4.94 16.23 -11.49
N PRO A 2 3.79 15.57 -11.29
CA PRO A 2 2.74 16.18 -10.52
C PRO A 2 3.25 16.50 -9.11
N PRO A 3 2.86 17.61 -8.50
CA PRO A 3 3.22 17.88 -7.13
C PRO A 3 2.64 16.75 -6.25
N LYS A 4 3.34 16.36 -5.18
CA LYS A 4 2.88 15.29 -4.26
C LYS A 4 1.45 15.52 -3.73
N GLN A 5 0.99 16.74 -3.71
CA GLN A 5 -0.37 17.15 -3.34
C GLN A 5 -1.45 16.56 -4.25
N ASN A 6 -1.09 16.18 -5.48
CA ASN A 6 -2.00 15.56 -6.45
C ASN A 6 -1.95 14.03 -6.41
N ILE A 7 -1.34 13.45 -5.38
CA ILE A 7 -1.27 12.01 -5.15
C ILE A 7 -1.87 11.72 -3.79
N CYS A 8 -2.92 10.92 -3.76
CA CYS A 8 -3.48 10.40 -2.52
C CYS A 8 -2.76 9.10 -2.13
N GLY A 9 -2.51 8.89 -0.85
CA GLY A 9 -1.99 7.62 -0.33
C GLY A 9 -3.09 6.78 0.28
N VAL A 10 -3.05 5.46 0.09
CA VAL A 10 -3.87 4.50 0.83
C VAL A 10 -2.99 3.49 1.55
N LEU A 11 -3.18 3.39 2.86
CA LEU A 11 -2.55 2.37 3.69
C LEU A 11 -3.47 1.15 3.74
N LEU A 12 -3.01 0.02 3.22
CA LEU A 12 -3.78 -1.22 3.18
C LEU A 12 -3.51 -2.04 4.46
N ALA A 13 -4.37 -1.90 5.45
CA ALA A 13 -4.30 -2.62 6.72
C ALA A 13 -5.28 -3.82 6.76
N GLY A 14 -5.80 -4.22 5.61
CA GLY A 14 -6.67 -5.37 5.46
C GLY A 14 -5.90 -6.69 5.57
N GLY A 15 -6.43 -7.61 6.36
CA GLY A 15 -5.88 -8.96 6.51
C GLY A 15 -6.20 -9.49 7.90
N GLN A 16 -7.01 -10.56 7.97
CA GLN A 16 -7.30 -11.22 9.25
C GLN A 16 -6.03 -11.90 9.75
N SER A 17 -5.41 -11.37 10.80
CA SER A 17 -4.22 -11.94 11.45
C SER A 17 -4.51 -13.25 12.22
N ARG A 18 -5.28 -14.16 11.59
CA ARG A 18 -5.62 -15.48 12.17
C ARG A 18 -4.40 -16.27 12.62
N ARG A 19 -3.25 -16.07 11.93
CA ARG A 19 -1.98 -16.76 12.23
C ARG A 19 -1.15 -16.07 13.30
N MET A 20 -1.49 -14.83 13.66
CA MET A 20 -0.78 -13.99 14.62
C MET A 20 -1.48 -13.92 15.99
N GLY A 21 -2.44 -14.82 16.27
CA GLY A 21 -3.16 -14.83 17.54
C GLY A 21 -4.40 -13.92 17.61
N GLY A 22 -4.80 -13.32 16.50
CA GLY A 22 -5.94 -12.37 16.44
C GLY A 22 -5.48 -10.91 16.66
N GLY A 23 -6.40 -9.98 16.46
CA GLY A 23 -6.11 -8.53 16.52
C GLY A 23 -5.61 -7.95 15.19
N ASP A 24 -5.37 -6.66 15.17
CA ASP A 24 -4.90 -5.94 14.00
C ASP A 24 -3.39 -6.05 13.85
N LYS A 25 -2.95 -6.76 12.84
CA LYS A 25 -1.53 -6.99 12.53
C LYS A 25 -0.72 -5.69 12.44
N CYS A 26 -1.31 -4.65 11.86
CA CYS A 26 -0.64 -3.36 11.71
C CYS A 26 -0.35 -2.64 13.04
N LEU A 27 -0.99 -3.05 14.15
CA LEU A 27 -0.73 -2.52 15.50
C LEU A 27 0.36 -3.28 16.26
N LEU A 28 0.92 -4.35 15.71
CA LEU A 28 2.09 -5.02 16.28
C LEU A 28 3.30 -4.10 16.26
N GLU A 29 4.15 -4.20 17.28
CA GLU A 29 5.30 -3.33 17.46
C GLU A 29 6.62 -4.01 17.09
N ILE A 30 7.49 -3.26 16.42
CA ILE A 30 8.91 -3.59 16.22
C ILE A 30 9.76 -2.35 16.53
N GLY A 31 10.79 -2.50 17.35
CA GLY A 31 11.67 -1.39 17.72
C GLY A 31 10.94 -0.19 18.32
N GLY A 32 9.90 -0.43 19.16
CA GLY A 32 9.16 0.62 19.87
C GLY A 32 8.16 1.44 19.03
N LYS A 33 7.90 1.04 17.79
CA LYS A 33 6.84 1.62 16.93
C LYS A 33 5.97 0.54 16.35
N THR A 34 4.67 0.79 16.19
CA THR A 34 3.77 -0.11 15.47
C THR A 34 4.15 -0.18 13.99
N LEU A 35 3.79 -1.28 13.31
CA LEU A 35 3.96 -1.40 11.85
C LEU A 35 3.24 -0.25 11.14
N LEU A 36 2.03 0.09 11.60
CA LEU A 36 1.26 1.20 11.04
C LEU A 36 2.00 2.54 11.20
N GLN A 37 2.57 2.83 12.39
CA GLN A 37 3.31 4.07 12.57
C GLN A 37 4.51 4.17 11.63
N ARG A 38 5.22 3.05 11.40
CA ARG A 38 6.36 3.03 10.48
C ARG A 38 5.94 3.35 9.06
N ILE A 39 4.86 2.73 8.59
CA ILE A 39 4.38 2.99 7.23
C ILE A 39 3.76 4.40 7.08
N VAL A 40 3.14 4.94 8.13
CA VAL A 40 2.68 6.35 8.17
C VAL A 40 3.87 7.30 8.06
N ASP A 41 4.94 7.07 8.84
CA ASP A 41 6.16 7.89 8.80
C ASP A 41 6.81 7.88 7.40
N THR A 42 6.74 6.74 6.69
CA THR A 42 7.29 6.59 5.34
C THR A 42 6.39 7.15 4.26
N ALA A 43 5.07 6.93 4.34
CA ALA A 43 4.12 7.32 3.30
C ALA A 43 3.78 8.82 3.32
N SER A 44 3.56 9.40 4.52
CA SER A 44 3.12 10.80 4.65
C SER A 44 4.02 11.82 3.94
N PRO A 45 5.37 11.69 3.94
CA PRO A 45 6.22 12.62 3.19
C PRO A 45 6.10 12.49 1.67
N GLN A 46 5.61 11.36 1.16
CA GLN A 46 5.60 11.02 -0.26
C GLN A 46 4.30 11.41 -0.98
N VAL A 47 3.20 11.58 -0.23
CA VAL A 47 1.87 11.87 -0.77
C VAL A 47 1.28 13.14 -0.15
N GLY A 48 0.16 13.61 -0.70
CA GLY A 48 -0.66 14.65 -0.08
C GLY A 48 -1.60 14.03 0.96
N PRO A 49 -2.89 13.88 0.65
CA PRO A 49 -3.82 13.20 1.55
C PRO A 49 -3.45 11.72 1.74
N LEU A 50 -3.65 11.21 2.96
CA LEU A 50 -3.39 9.81 3.31
C LEU A 50 -4.60 9.23 4.05
N VAL A 51 -5.06 8.05 3.65
CA VAL A 51 -6.20 7.36 4.23
C VAL A 51 -5.81 5.94 4.66
N LEU A 52 -6.37 5.47 5.75
CA LEU A 52 -6.21 4.09 6.24
C LEU A 52 -7.42 3.25 5.83
N ASN A 53 -7.20 2.21 5.03
CA ASN A 53 -8.22 1.22 4.70
C ASN A 53 -8.12 0.01 5.65
N THR A 54 -9.17 -0.20 6.41
CA THR A 54 -9.33 -1.36 7.30
C THR A 54 -10.79 -1.59 7.64
N ASN A 55 -11.17 -2.86 7.88
CA ASN A 55 -12.51 -3.23 8.35
C ASN A 55 -12.59 -3.37 9.88
N SER A 56 -11.52 -3.01 10.59
CA SER A 56 -11.45 -3.05 12.05
C SER A 56 -12.10 -1.81 12.68
N ASP A 57 -12.30 -1.82 13.99
CA ASP A 57 -12.89 -0.70 14.73
C ASP A 57 -12.03 0.57 14.54
N PRO A 58 -12.58 1.66 13.96
CA PRO A 58 -11.86 2.91 13.75
C PRO A 58 -11.31 3.53 15.04
N SER A 59 -11.89 3.18 16.21
CA SER A 59 -11.42 3.71 17.49
C SER A 59 -9.99 3.29 17.83
N LEU A 60 -9.50 2.18 17.28
CA LEU A 60 -8.14 1.68 17.47
C LEU A 60 -7.07 2.54 16.77
N PHE A 61 -7.48 3.39 15.82
CA PHE A 61 -6.58 4.14 14.95
C PHE A 61 -6.64 5.66 15.18
N ARG A 62 -7.32 6.12 16.23
CA ARG A 62 -7.52 7.57 16.51
C ARG A 62 -6.22 8.36 16.65
N ASP A 63 -5.21 7.73 17.24
CA ASP A 63 -3.94 8.39 17.55
C ASP A 63 -3.07 8.64 16.29
N TYR A 64 -3.42 8.02 15.17
CA TYR A 64 -2.71 8.24 13.90
C TYR A 64 -3.21 9.46 13.13
N GLY A 65 -4.37 10.03 13.50
CA GLY A 65 -4.90 11.25 12.89
C GLY A 65 -5.30 11.10 11.42
N LEU A 66 -5.51 9.87 10.95
CA LEU A 66 -5.88 9.55 9.56
C LEU A 66 -7.38 9.28 9.44
N PRO A 67 -8.01 9.62 8.30
CA PRO A 67 -9.31 9.06 7.93
C PRO A 67 -9.21 7.54 7.88
N VAL A 68 -10.18 6.84 8.50
CA VAL A 68 -10.27 5.37 8.50
C VAL A 68 -11.50 4.97 7.71
N VAL A 69 -11.32 4.14 6.69
CA VAL A 69 -12.40 3.72 5.80
C VAL A 69 -12.44 2.19 5.65
N PRO A 70 -13.61 1.58 5.80
CA PRO A 70 -13.79 0.15 5.52
C PRO A 70 -13.78 -0.12 4.01
N ASP A 71 -13.63 -1.39 3.63
CA ASP A 71 -13.77 -1.78 2.24
C ASP A 71 -15.14 -1.36 1.69
N VAL A 72 -15.14 -0.79 0.47
CA VAL A 72 -16.38 -0.39 -0.22
C VAL A 72 -17.21 -1.57 -0.70
N ILE A 73 -16.68 -2.78 -0.63
CA ILE A 73 -17.35 -4.02 -1.03
C ILE A 73 -17.31 -5.00 0.13
N ASP A 74 -18.49 -5.31 0.66
CA ASP A 74 -18.66 -6.27 1.74
C ASP A 74 -18.23 -7.69 1.34
N GLY A 75 -17.55 -8.37 2.28
CA GLY A 75 -17.16 -9.77 2.11
C GLY A 75 -16.11 -10.02 1.02
N PHE A 76 -15.56 -8.99 0.44
CA PHE A 76 -14.53 -9.11 -0.57
C PHE A 76 -13.15 -9.21 0.10
N ALA A 77 -12.59 -10.42 0.11
CA ALA A 77 -11.25 -10.65 0.65
C ALA A 77 -10.22 -10.48 -0.47
N GLY A 78 -9.38 -9.44 -0.36
CA GLY A 78 -8.25 -9.26 -1.26
C GLY A 78 -7.81 -7.81 -1.40
N PRO A 79 -6.58 -7.56 -1.83
CA PRO A 79 -6.01 -6.21 -1.87
C PRO A 79 -6.71 -5.28 -2.88
N LEU A 80 -7.36 -5.80 -3.93
CA LEU A 80 -8.10 -4.98 -4.90
C LEU A 80 -9.30 -4.24 -4.28
N ALA A 81 -9.94 -4.81 -3.24
CA ALA A 81 -11.00 -4.11 -2.51
C ALA A 81 -10.47 -2.87 -1.79
N GLY A 82 -9.32 -3.01 -1.12
CA GLY A 82 -8.66 -1.88 -0.47
C GLY A 82 -8.15 -0.83 -1.44
N VAL A 83 -7.60 -1.24 -2.60
CA VAL A 83 -7.20 -0.31 -3.67
C VAL A 83 -8.41 0.45 -4.20
N LEU A 84 -9.52 -0.24 -4.50
CA LEU A 84 -10.76 0.39 -4.95
C LEU A 84 -11.30 1.37 -3.91
N THR A 85 -11.24 1.00 -2.61
CA THR A 85 -11.62 1.89 -1.51
C THR A 85 -10.76 3.16 -1.48
N GLY A 86 -9.44 3.03 -1.69
CA GLY A 86 -8.54 4.17 -1.79
C GLY A 86 -8.86 5.09 -2.97
N LEU A 87 -9.15 4.51 -4.14
CA LEU A 87 -9.56 5.25 -5.34
C LEU A 87 -10.90 5.97 -5.13
N ASP A 88 -11.90 5.30 -4.53
CA ASP A 88 -13.20 5.90 -4.21
C ASP A 88 -13.06 7.07 -3.23
N TRP A 89 -12.26 6.86 -2.21
CA TRP A 89 -12.01 7.91 -1.22
C TRP A 89 -11.32 9.12 -1.87
N ALA A 90 -10.32 8.89 -2.71
CA ALA A 90 -9.61 9.94 -3.42
C ALA A 90 -10.55 10.72 -4.35
N ALA A 91 -11.34 10.03 -5.18
CA ALA A 91 -12.31 10.66 -6.07
C ALA A 91 -13.33 11.53 -5.35
N ALA A 92 -13.78 11.11 -4.16
CA ALA A 92 -14.79 11.81 -3.37
C ALA A 92 -14.22 12.98 -2.54
N ASN A 93 -12.99 12.88 -2.05
CA ASN A 93 -12.45 13.81 -1.05
C ASN A 93 -11.29 14.67 -1.57
N THR A 94 -10.61 14.26 -2.64
CA THR A 94 -9.42 14.89 -3.22
C THR A 94 -9.46 14.85 -4.74
N PRO A 95 -10.46 15.51 -5.38
CA PRO A 95 -10.69 15.42 -6.82
C PRO A 95 -9.54 15.97 -7.67
N GLU A 96 -8.58 16.68 -7.05
CA GLU A 96 -7.35 17.14 -7.67
C GLU A 96 -6.28 16.03 -7.80
N CYS A 97 -6.49 14.87 -7.15
CA CYS A 97 -5.55 13.76 -7.22
C CYS A 97 -5.85 12.88 -8.45
N ASP A 98 -4.88 12.79 -9.35
CA ASP A 98 -4.92 11.89 -10.52
C ASP A 98 -4.49 10.47 -10.18
N TRP A 99 -3.77 10.31 -9.06
CA TRP A 99 -3.12 9.07 -8.66
C TRP A 99 -3.39 8.70 -7.20
N VAL A 100 -3.47 7.39 -6.96
CA VAL A 100 -3.45 6.80 -5.62
C VAL A 100 -2.21 5.92 -5.50
N ALA A 101 -1.37 6.18 -4.50
CA ALA A 101 -0.26 5.31 -4.11
C ALA A 101 -0.70 4.38 -2.98
N SER A 102 -0.57 3.08 -3.16
CA SER A 102 -0.90 2.10 -2.13
C SER A 102 0.35 1.61 -1.40
N PHE A 103 0.20 1.41 -0.08
CA PHE A 103 1.24 0.90 0.81
C PHE A 103 0.68 -0.26 1.63
N ALA A 104 1.43 -1.35 1.70
CA ALA A 104 1.09 -2.49 2.53
C ALA A 104 1.52 -2.23 3.99
N CYS A 105 0.57 -2.24 4.93
CA CYS A 105 0.89 -2.01 6.36
C CYS A 105 1.73 -3.11 7.00
N ASP A 106 1.89 -4.25 6.33
CA ASP A 106 2.73 -5.35 6.79
C ASP A 106 4.15 -5.37 6.18
N ALA A 107 4.49 -4.35 5.37
CA ALA A 107 5.83 -4.13 4.80
C ALA A 107 6.43 -2.81 5.34
N PRO A 108 6.93 -2.79 6.60
CA PRO A 108 7.29 -1.56 7.30
C PRO A 108 8.59 -0.89 6.83
N PHE A 109 9.30 -1.48 5.87
CA PHE A 109 10.60 -1.00 5.38
C PHE A 109 10.52 -0.38 3.99
N ALA A 110 9.32 -0.05 3.51
CA ALA A 110 9.12 0.55 2.20
C ALA A 110 10.03 1.78 1.98
N PRO A 111 10.58 1.97 0.76
CA PRO A 111 11.50 3.06 0.46
C PRO A 111 10.86 4.44 0.63
N ALA A 112 11.67 5.41 1.08
CA ALA A 112 11.22 6.79 1.25
C ALA A 112 11.00 7.55 -0.08
N ASP A 113 11.43 6.99 -1.19
CA ASP A 113 11.29 7.52 -2.56
C ASP A 113 10.39 6.66 -3.46
N LEU A 114 9.66 5.70 -2.86
CA LEU A 114 8.80 4.75 -3.59
C LEU A 114 7.91 5.46 -4.61
N VAL A 115 7.12 6.45 -4.17
CA VAL A 115 6.13 7.13 -5.03
C VAL A 115 6.81 7.92 -6.14
N ALA A 116 7.92 8.58 -5.83
CA ALA A 116 8.67 9.36 -6.82
C ALA A 116 9.18 8.47 -7.96
N ARG A 117 9.80 7.34 -7.62
CA ARG A 117 10.32 6.37 -8.61
C ARG A 117 9.21 5.73 -9.44
N LEU A 118 8.07 5.39 -8.82
CA LEU A 118 6.91 4.86 -9.55
C LEU A 118 6.36 5.89 -10.56
N LEU A 119 6.27 7.16 -10.16
CA LEU A 119 5.82 8.25 -11.05
C LEU A 119 6.77 8.49 -12.22
N ASP A 120 8.08 8.48 -11.94
CA ASP A 120 9.10 8.69 -12.97
C ASP A 120 9.00 7.66 -14.07
N VAL A 121 8.84 6.38 -13.71
CA VAL A 121 8.75 5.29 -14.69
C VAL A 121 7.42 5.32 -15.43
N VAL A 122 6.30 5.64 -14.77
CA VAL A 122 5.00 5.85 -15.45
C VAL A 122 5.14 6.91 -16.54
N ALA A 123 5.78 8.03 -16.24
CA ALA A 123 5.95 9.11 -17.20
C ALA A 123 6.94 8.75 -18.33
N ALA A 124 8.04 8.07 -18.00
CA ALA A 124 9.08 7.70 -18.98
C ALA A 124 8.59 6.62 -19.96
N ASP A 125 7.83 5.66 -19.48
CA ASP A 125 7.36 4.53 -20.27
C ASP A 125 5.98 4.76 -20.90
N ASP A 126 5.31 5.89 -20.62
CA ASP A 126 3.90 6.11 -20.98
C ASP A 126 3.04 4.91 -20.51
N ALA A 127 3.24 4.52 -19.23
CA ALA A 127 2.55 3.39 -18.63
C ALA A 127 1.23 3.83 -17.97
N ASP A 128 0.28 2.88 -17.86
CA ASP A 128 -1.00 3.15 -17.21
C ASP A 128 -0.86 3.19 -15.68
N MET A 129 0.06 2.40 -15.12
CA MET A 129 0.31 2.24 -13.70
C MET A 129 1.70 1.67 -13.45
N ALA A 130 2.16 1.66 -12.20
CA ALA A 130 3.44 1.06 -11.84
C ALA A 130 3.36 0.29 -10.52
N CYS A 131 4.19 -0.75 -10.38
CA CYS A 131 4.38 -1.45 -9.11
C CYS A 131 5.87 -1.64 -8.79
N ALA A 132 6.16 -1.80 -7.50
CA ALA A 132 7.48 -2.10 -7.01
C ALA A 132 7.85 -3.57 -7.28
N VAL A 133 9.16 -3.80 -7.47
CA VAL A 133 9.79 -5.13 -7.61
C VAL A 133 10.97 -5.17 -6.66
N SER A 134 11.22 -6.29 -6.00
CA SER A 134 12.47 -6.57 -5.31
C SER A 134 12.83 -8.05 -5.44
N GLY A 135 14.13 -8.35 -5.62
CA GLY A 135 14.59 -9.73 -5.79
C GLY A 135 13.91 -10.49 -6.93
N GLY A 136 13.46 -9.78 -7.98
CA GLY A 136 12.72 -10.33 -9.12
C GLY A 136 11.26 -10.68 -8.83
N ARG A 137 10.71 -10.22 -7.69
CA ARG A 137 9.31 -10.44 -7.29
C ARG A 137 8.53 -9.14 -7.34
N ASP A 138 7.36 -9.16 -8.01
CA ASP A 138 6.42 -8.04 -8.02
C ASP A 138 5.77 -7.86 -6.63
N HIS A 139 5.65 -6.60 -6.19
CA HIS A 139 4.92 -6.19 -4.99
C HIS A 139 3.69 -5.37 -5.39
N PRO A 140 2.63 -6.03 -5.90
CA PRO A 140 1.54 -5.35 -6.56
C PRO A 140 0.67 -4.49 -5.65
N VAL A 141 0.85 -4.57 -4.33
CA VAL A 141 0.19 -3.67 -3.35
C VAL A 141 1.05 -2.46 -2.97
N SER A 142 2.33 -2.42 -3.37
CA SER A 142 3.20 -1.24 -3.31
C SER A 142 3.26 -0.64 -4.70
N ALA A 143 2.23 0.16 -5.06
CA ALA A 143 1.95 0.50 -6.44
C ALA A 143 1.31 1.88 -6.58
N LEU A 144 1.31 2.40 -7.81
CA LEU A 144 0.68 3.66 -8.21
C LEU A 144 -0.48 3.36 -9.15
N TRP A 145 -1.68 3.82 -8.79
CA TRP A 145 -2.95 3.54 -9.45
C TRP A 145 -3.56 4.81 -10.02
N PRO A 146 -3.96 4.86 -11.30
CA PRO A 146 -4.61 6.04 -11.85
C PRO A 146 -6.08 6.10 -11.42
N VAL A 147 -6.53 7.23 -10.92
CA VAL A 147 -7.94 7.44 -10.50
C VAL A 147 -8.90 7.24 -11.67
N ARG A 148 -8.47 7.54 -12.90
CA ARG A 148 -9.28 7.36 -14.13
C ARG A 148 -9.76 5.92 -14.37
N LEU A 149 -9.14 4.90 -13.74
CA LEU A 149 -9.51 3.48 -13.91
C LEU A 149 -10.40 2.95 -12.79
N ILE A 150 -10.98 3.81 -11.97
CA ILE A 150 -11.82 3.42 -10.84
C ILE A 150 -13.04 2.61 -11.26
N ASP A 151 -13.74 3.02 -12.33
CA ASP A 151 -14.95 2.35 -12.81
C ASP A 151 -14.64 0.98 -13.42
N GLU A 152 -13.53 0.87 -14.15
CA GLU A 152 -13.03 -0.40 -14.70
C GLU A 152 -12.60 -1.37 -13.60
N LEU A 153 -11.95 -0.86 -12.54
CA LEU A 153 -11.59 -1.70 -11.39
C LEU A 153 -12.85 -2.16 -10.66
N ARG A 154 -13.81 -1.26 -10.47
CA ARG A 154 -15.08 -1.59 -9.83
C ARG A 154 -15.82 -2.68 -10.58
N ALA A 155 -15.98 -2.55 -11.90
CA ALA A 155 -16.60 -3.55 -12.75
C ALA A 155 -15.88 -4.90 -12.67
N ALA A 156 -14.53 -4.89 -12.76
CA ALA A 156 -13.74 -6.10 -12.65
C ALA A 156 -13.93 -6.83 -11.31
N VAL A 157 -14.00 -6.07 -10.22
CA VAL A 157 -14.13 -6.62 -8.87
C VAL A 157 -15.56 -7.11 -8.60
N ILE A 158 -16.59 -6.32 -8.97
CA ILE A 158 -17.99 -6.60 -8.64
C ILE A 158 -18.62 -7.55 -9.67
N ASP A 159 -18.52 -7.22 -10.96
CA ASP A 159 -19.27 -7.92 -12.00
C ASP A 159 -18.53 -9.17 -12.50
N GLU A 160 -17.19 -9.11 -12.59
CA GLU A 160 -16.38 -10.21 -13.07
C GLU A 160 -15.79 -11.08 -11.94
N GLY A 161 -15.83 -10.62 -10.68
CA GLY A 161 -15.30 -11.35 -9.53
C GLY A 161 -13.77 -11.47 -9.51
N VAL A 162 -13.04 -10.54 -10.14
CA VAL A 162 -11.59 -10.51 -10.15
C VAL A 162 -11.06 -10.20 -8.75
N ARG A 163 -10.14 -11.04 -8.24
CA ARG A 163 -9.59 -10.95 -6.88
C ARG A 163 -8.09 -10.72 -6.83
N LYS A 164 -7.38 -11.19 -7.86
CA LYS A 164 -5.94 -11.10 -7.92
C LYS A 164 -5.51 -9.83 -8.64
N VAL A 165 -4.55 -9.12 -8.04
CA VAL A 165 -4.02 -7.88 -8.59
C VAL A 165 -3.39 -8.10 -9.95
N ASP A 166 -2.58 -9.15 -10.09
CA ASP A 166 -1.89 -9.52 -11.32
C ASP A 166 -2.84 -9.74 -12.50
N ILE A 167 -4.01 -10.36 -12.26
CA ILE A 167 -5.03 -10.59 -13.31
C ILE A 167 -5.62 -9.26 -13.81
N TRP A 168 -5.84 -8.31 -12.91
CA TRP A 168 -6.40 -7.01 -13.31
C TRP A 168 -5.36 -6.13 -13.98
N THR A 169 -4.17 -6.02 -13.39
CA THR A 169 -3.09 -5.16 -13.92
C THR A 169 -2.56 -5.64 -15.26
N ALA A 170 -2.65 -6.96 -15.56
CA ALA A 170 -2.29 -7.51 -16.88
C ALA A 170 -3.14 -6.98 -18.04
N ARG A 171 -4.24 -6.27 -17.77
CA ARG A 171 -5.08 -5.62 -18.80
C ARG A 171 -4.50 -4.30 -19.29
N TYR A 172 -3.48 -3.77 -18.62
CA TYR A 172 -2.93 -2.43 -18.80
C TYR A 172 -1.41 -2.48 -18.96
N LYS A 173 -0.83 -1.37 -19.39
CA LYS A 173 0.61 -1.22 -19.44
C LYS A 173 1.15 -0.94 -18.03
N LEU A 174 1.57 -2.00 -17.35
CA LEU A 174 2.16 -1.95 -16.01
C LEU A 174 3.67 -1.77 -16.10
N ALA A 175 4.19 -0.65 -15.60
CA ALA A 175 5.61 -0.46 -15.39
C ALA A 175 6.07 -1.16 -14.10
N ARG A 176 7.33 -1.65 -14.10
CA ARG A 176 7.97 -2.31 -12.95
C ARG A 176 9.19 -1.53 -12.53
N VAL A 177 9.28 -1.21 -11.24
CA VAL A 177 10.38 -0.44 -10.68
C VAL A 177 11.14 -1.32 -9.71
N ASP A 178 12.40 -1.63 -10.04
CA ASP A 178 13.26 -2.45 -9.19
C ASP A 178 13.80 -1.63 -8.01
N PHE A 179 13.69 -2.23 -6.82
CA PHE A 179 14.28 -1.76 -5.58
C PHE A 179 15.19 -2.86 -5.04
N ASP A 180 16.33 -2.50 -4.52
CA ASP A 180 17.27 -3.44 -3.91
C ASP A 180 17.38 -3.23 -2.38
N ASN A 181 18.21 -4.03 -1.72
CA ASN A 181 18.35 -3.96 -0.26
C ASN A 181 18.89 -2.61 0.23
N SER A 182 19.61 -1.86 -0.60
CA SER A 182 20.11 -0.53 -0.25
C SER A 182 19.01 0.55 -0.24
N ASP A 183 17.88 0.28 -0.87
CA ASP A 183 16.70 1.16 -0.85
C ASP A 183 15.92 1.05 0.48
N SER A 184 16.16 -0.02 1.26
CA SER A 184 15.51 -0.24 2.55
C SER A 184 16.21 0.48 3.68
N ILE A 185 15.43 1.06 4.59
CA ILE A 185 15.94 1.66 5.84
C ILE A 185 16.61 0.64 6.77
N SER A 186 16.43 -0.65 6.54
CA SER A 186 16.95 -1.75 7.36
C SER A 186 18.08 -2.54 6.66
N GLY A 187 18.44 -2.19 5.41
CA GLY A 187 19.43 -2.94 4.62
C GLY A 187 18.97 -4.33 4.16
N GLY A 188 17.71 -4.69 4.41
CA GLY A 188 17.07 -5.93 3.93
C GLY A 188 16.13 -5.69 2.75
N ASP A 189 15.30 -6.69 2.39
CA ASP A 189 14.27 -6.52 1.38
C ASP A 189 13.31 -5.37 1.79
N PRO A 190 13.20 -4.29 1.00
CA PRO A 190 12.36 -3.14 1.32
C PRO A 190 10.87 -3.48 1.40
N PHE A 191 10.45 -4.61 0.83
CA PHE A 191 9.06 -5.08 0.87
C PHE A 191 8.90 -6.37 1.67
N PHE A 192 9.80 -6.60 2.64
CA PHE A 192 9.69 -7.73 3.57
C PHE A 192 8.35 -7.67 4.32
N ASN A 193 7.51 -8.70 4.11
CA ASN A 193 6.19 -8.80 4.72
C ASN A 193 6.24 -9.56 6.03
N ILE A 194 5.68 -8.98 7.08
CA ILE A 194 5.51 -9.61 8.39
C ILE A 194 4.19 -10.39 8.38
N ASN A 195 4.24 -11.71 8.26
CA ASN A 195 3.06 -12.58 8.15
C ASN A 195 2.93 -13.60 9.29
N ARG A 196 4.03 -13.83 10.03
CA ARG A 196 4.15 -14.81 11.12
C ARG A 196 4.89 -14.18 12.30
N PRO A 197 4.76 -14.72 13.51
CA PRO A 197 5.53 -14.26 14.67
C PRO A 197 7.04 -14.21 14.43
N GLU A 198 7.60 -15.20 13.72
CA GLU A 198 9.04 -15.28 13.41
C GLU A 198 9.50 -14.11 12.51
N ASP A 199 8.61 -13.55 11.69
CA ASP A 199 8.92 -12.40 10.83
C ASP A 199 9.10 -11.13 11.68
N LEU A 200 8.44 -11.02 12.85
CA LEU A 200 8.66 -9.89 13.78
C LEU A 200 10.07 -9.91 14.36
N ASP A 201 10.57 -11.09 14.75
CA ASP A 201 11.92 -11.23 15.28
C ASP A 201 12.96 -10.86 14.19
N THR A 202 12.71 -11.33 12.97
CA THR A 202 13.56 -10.98 11.80
C THR A 202 13.54 -9.47 11.54
N ALA A 203 12.36 -8.86 11.54
CA ALA A 203 12.21 -7.43 11.32
C ALA A 203 12.87 -6.60 12.44
N ALA A 204 12.78 -7.06 13.70
CA ALA A 204 13.43 -6.41 14.82
C ALA A 204 14.96 -6.46 14.71
N ALA A 205 15.52 -7.59 14.26
CA ALA A 205 16.95 -7.74 14.02
C ALA A 205 17.44 -6.80 12.90
N LEU A 206 16.71 -6.75 11.78
CA LEU A 206 17.01 -5.83 10.67
C LEU A 206 17.06 -4.36 11.11
N LEU A 207 16.19 -3.96 12.05
CA LEU A 207 16.19 -2.59 12.58
C LEU A 207 17.35 -2.30 13.55
N ALA A 208 17.89 -3.33 14.20
CA ALA A 208 19.00 -3.15 15.12
C ALA A 208 20.36 -3.01 14.41
N ASP A 209 20.45 -3.54 13.20
CA ASP A 209 21.69 -3.57 12.38
C ASP A 209 21.81 -2.35 11.44
N GLY A 210 20.73 -1.56 11.21
CA GLY A 210 20.70 -0.36 10.37
C GLY A 210 20.68 0.92 11.19
#